data_5768cd5a5e4b1a938bfa1bc08db44531
#
_entry.id   5768cd5a5e4b1a938bfa1bc08db44531
#
_cell.length_a   1.000
_cell.length_b   1.000
_cell.length_c   1.000
_cell.angle_alpha   90.00
_cell.angle_beta   90.00
_cell.angle_gamma   90.00
#
_symmetry.space_group_name_H-M   'P 1'
#
loop_
_entity.id
_entity.type
_entity.pdbx_description
1 polymer ?
#
loop_
_entity_poly.entity_id
_entity_poly.type
_entity_poly.pdbx_seq_one_letter_code
_entity_poly.pdbx_strand_id
1 'polypeptide(L)'
;MNLRVSMDLDGCLCDFYGPYLSRFGMPKSSSEITKHVNTILINDKDFWMNLPVINELNWTPKQYTTARVIRKQWIKEYLESKMFPKAPIYQIHGYGLSKYSKIKMGGCHLHIDDSLSVFIDLNSKGIPCLLLDTPNNQEWGPVGRLYSLDKDEIEETYWLFRNTIFPYFKELLC
;
A
#
# COMPACT_ATOMS: atom_id res chain seq x y z
N MET A 1 -0.44 7.67 21.82
CA MET A 1 -0.01 8.51 20.68
C MET A 1 -0.81 8.09 19.47
N ASN A 2 -1.49 8.99 18.78
CA ASN A 2 -2.26 8.57 17.59
C ASN A 2 -1.28 8.30 16.43
N LEU A 3 -1.03 7.04 16.13
CA LEU A 3 -0.20 6.62 15.01
C LEU A 3 -0.86 7.08 13.70
N ARG A 4 -0.12 7.83 12.87
CA ARG A 4 -0.56 8.20 11.52
C ARG A 4 0.00 7.19 10.53
N VAL A 5 -0.89 6.37 9.98
CA VAL A 5 -0.53 5.31 9.05
C VAL A 5 -0.92 5.72 7.64
N SER A 6 -0.04 5.51 6.68
CA SER A 6 -0.36 5.43 5.25
C SER A 6 -0.31 3.98 4.80
N MET A 7 -1.07 3.65 3.79
CA MET A 7 -1.18 2.28 3.31
C MET A 7 -1.24 2.25 1.79
N ASP A 8 -0.67 1.23 1.19
CA ASP A 8 -0.92 0.94 -0.22
C ASP A 8 -2.33 0.39 -0.42
N LEU A 9 -2.83 0.45 -1.64
CA LEU A 9 -4.18 -0.02 -1.96
C LEU A 9 -4.13 -1.39 -2.61
N ASP A 10 -3.42 -1.49 -3.74
CA ASP A 10 -3.35 -2.71 -4.54
C ASP A 10 -2.50 -3.75 -3.81
N GLY A 11 -3.05 -4.91 -3.49
CA GLY A 11 -2.34 -5.96 -2.73
C GLY A 11 -2.46 -5.83 -1.21
N CYS A 12 -2.79 -4.64 -0.68
CA CYS A 12 -3.03 -4.45 0.74
C CYS A 12 -4.53 -4.46 1.09
N LEU A 13 -5.32 -3.66 0.40
CA LEU A 13 -6.74 -3.48 0.69
C LEU A 13 -7.64 -4.09 -0.37
N CYS A 14 -7.22 -4.09 -1.63
CA CYS A 14 -7.97 -4.68 -2.73
C CYS A 14 -7.12 -5.60 -3.59
N ASP A 15 -7.76 -6.63 -4.16
CA ASP A 15 -7.14 -7.51 -5.13
C ASP A 15 -7.19 -6.88 -6.53
N PHE A 16 -6.08 -6.28 -6.92
CA PHE A 16 -5.89 -5.83 -8.29
C PHE A 16 -5.51 -7.00 -9.22
N TYR A 17 -4.67 -7.92 -8.72
CA TYR A 17 -4.05 -8.94 -9.56
C TYR A 17 -5.02 -10.00 -10.03
N GLY A 18 -5.93 -10.49 -9.20
CA GLY A 18 -6.92 -11.50 -9.60
C GLY A 18 -7.75 -11.05 -10.79
N PRO A 19 -8.47 -9.90 -10.74
CA PRO A 19 -9.19 -9.35 -11.87
C PRO A 19 -8.30 -9.00 -13.08
N TYR A 20 -7.08 -8.51 -12.84
CA TYR A 20 -6.13 -8.24 -13.92
C TYR A 20 -5.77 -9.52 -14.67
N LEU A 21 -5.36 -10.58 -13.97
CA LEU A 21 -4.97 -11.87 -14.54
C LEU A 21 -6.13 -12.54 -15.26
N SER A 22 -7.33 -12.45 -14.71
CA SER A 22 -8.55 -12.97 -15.35
C SER A 22 -8.82 -12.31 -16.70
N ARG A 23 -8.49 -11.04 -16.84
CA ARG A 23 -8.75 -10.24 -18.06
C ARG A 23 -7.64 -10.32 -19.09
N PHE A 24 -6.39 -10.30 -18.67
CA PHE A 24 -5.22 -10.14 -19.55
C PHE A 24 -4.29 -11.36 -19.55
N GLY A 25 -4.49 -12.31 -18.66
CA GLY A 25 -3.56 -13.42 -18.42
C GLY A 25 -2.28 -12.98 -17.69
N MET A 26 -1.33 -13.90 -17.60
CA MET A 26 -0.04 -13.64 -16.93
C MET A 26 0.76 -12.61 -17.71
N PRO A 27 1.17 -11.49 -17.07
CA PRO A 27 2.00 -10.50 -17.71
C PRO A 27 3.43 -11.02 -17.90
N LYS A 28 4.06 -10.66 -19.00
CA LYS A 28 5.46 -10.99 -19.27
C LYS A 28 6.42 -10.13 -18.43
N SER A 29 5.96 -8.99 -17.94
CA SER A 29 6.74 -8.07 -17.13
C SER A 29 5.84 -7.05 -16.41
N SER A 30 6.37 -6.40 -15.38
CA SER A 30 5.70 -5.28 -14.71
C SER A 30 5.44 -4.08 -15.64
N SER A 31 6.25 -3.93 -16.69
CA SER A 31 6.03 -2.88 -17.70
C SER A 31 4.77 -3.12 -18.53
N GLU A 32 4.40 -4.39 -18.76
CA GLU A 32 3.16 -4.76 -19.45
C GLU A 32 1.92 -4.40 -18.62
N ILE A 33 1.94 -4.72 -17.32
CA ILE A 33 0.90 -4.27 -16.38
C ILE A 33 0.77 -2.76 -16.44
N THR A 34 1.90 -2.06 -16.37
CA THR A 34 1.96 -0.60 -16.45
C THR A 34 1.35 -0.07 -17.74
N LYS A 35 1.62 -0.71 -18.87
CA LYS A 35 1.03 -0.36 -20.17
C LYS A 35 -0.48 -0.54 -20.16
N HIS A 36 -0.99 -1.72 -19.76
CA HIS A 36 -2.42 -1.99 -19.71
C HIS A 36 -3.16 -1.02 -18.79
N VAL A 37 -2.59 -0.74 -17.63
CA VAL A 37 -3.15 0.26 -16.71
C VAL A 37 -3.26 1.63 -17.34
N ASN A 38 -2.25 2.06 -18.09
CA ASN A 38 -2.22 3.41 -18.68
C ASN A 38 -3.03 3.56 -19.96
N THR A 39 -3.26 2.47 -20.70
CA THR A 39 -3.91 2.54 -22.02
C THR A 39 -5.34 2.01 -22.02
N ILE A 40 -5.61 0.96 -21.24
CA ILE A 40 -6.90 0.26 -21.23
C ILE A 40 -7.67 0.54 -19.95
N LEU A 41 -7.06 0.23 -18.79
CA LEU A 41 -7.73 0.32 -17.49
C LEU A 41 -7.92 1.75 -17.00
N ILE A 42 -7.17 2.71 -17.54
CA ILE A 42 -7.23 4.10 -17.11
C ILE A 42 -8.64 4.71 -17.22
N ASN A 43 -9.43 4.26 -18.20
CA ASN A 43 -10.79 4.73 -18.44
C ASN A 43 -11.86 3.69 -18.07
N ASP A 44 -11.47 2.56 -17.47
CA ASP A 44 -12.38 1.48 -17.11
C ASP A 44 -12.81 1.64 -15.65
N LYS A 45 -13.84 2.46 -15.43
CA LYS A 45 -14.42 2.66 -14.10
C LYS A 45 -14.89 1.36 -13.47
N ASP A 46 -15.53 0.51 -14.26
CA ASP A 46 -16.13 -0.72 -13.76
C ASP A 46 -15.06 -1.70 -13.25
N PHE A 47 -13.92 -1.77 -13.93
CA PHE A 47 -12.78 -2.56 -13.43
C PHE A 47 -12.38 -2.10 -12.02
N TRP A 48 -12.18 -0.81 -11.82
CA TRP A 48 -11.71 -0.27 -10.54
C TRP A 48 -12.77 -0.37 -9.43
N MET A 49 -14.03 -0.13 -9.76
CA MET A 49 -15.12 -0.16 -8.77
C MET A 49 -15.50 -1.58 -8.32
N ASN A 50 -15.13 -2.60 -9.10
CA ASN A 50 -15.44 -4.00 -8.80
C ASN A 50 -14.24 -4.80 -8.30
N LEU A 51 -13.12 -4.15 -7.96
CA LEU A 51 -12.00 -4.84 -7.32
C LEU A 51 -12.46 -5.49 -6.01
N PRO A 52 -12.13 -6.78 -5.77
CA PRO A 52 -12.42 -7.42 -4.50
C PRO A 52 -11.70 -6.77 -3.34
N VAL A 53 -12.38 -6.61 -2.21
CA VAL A 53 -11.75 -6.26 -0.94
C VAL A 53 -11.06 -7.51 -0.39
N ILE A 54 -9.78 -7.41 -0.05
CA ILE A 54 -8.99 -8.51 0.54
C ILE A 54 -8.78 -8.34 2.05
N ASN A 55 -8.74 -7.11 2.53
CA ASN A 55 -8.62 -6.83 3.94
C ASN A 55 -9.65 -5.77 4.35
N GLU A 56 -10.55 -6.17 5.23
CA GLU A 56 -11.47 -5.22 5.88
C GLU A 56 -10.76 -4.57 7.06
N LEU A 57 -10.86 -3.24 7.13
CA LEU A 57 -10.33 -2.48 8.25
C LEU A 57 -11.45 -2.12 9.20
N ASN A 58 -11.28 -2.40 10.49
CA ASN A 58 -12.14 -1.93 11.57
C ASN A 58 -11.77 -0.52 12.06
N TRP A 59 -10.78 0.10 11.42
CA TRP A 59 -10.27 1.44 11.69
C TRP A 59 -9.96 2.16 10.37
N THR A 60 -9.85 3.50 10.41
CA THR A 60 -9.58 4.29 9.21
C THR A 60 -8.15 4.81 9.24
N PRO A 61 -7.30 4.44 8.29
CA PRO A 61 -6.00 5.08 8.12
C PRO A 61 -6.20 6.55 7.74
N LYS A 62 -5.36 7.44 8.26
CA LYS A 62 -5.49 8.88 7.95
C LYS A 62 -5.14 9.23 6.51
N GLN A 63 -4.38 8.37 5.83
CA GLN A 63 -3.92 8.66 4.46
C GLN A 63 -3.66 7.37 3.67
N TYR A 64 -3.89 7.44 2.35
CA TYR A 64 -3.47 6.43 1.38
C TYR A 64 -2.47 7.04 0.42
N THR A 65 -1.54 6.23 -0.02
CA THR A 65 -0.72 6.57 -1.16
C THR A 65 -1.14 5.70 -2.34
N THR A 66 -1.80 6.28 -3.31
CA THR A 66 -2.03 5.60 -4.57
C THR A 66 -0.91 5.94 -5.54
N ALA A 67 -0.43 4.95 -6.27
CA ALA A 67 0.68 5.14 -7.19
C ALA A 67 0.37 6.09 -8.35
N ARG A 68 -0.90 6.40 -8.68
CA ARG A 68 -1.26 7.18 -9.87
C ARG A 68 -2.45 8.10 -9.71
N VAL A 69 -2.25 9.31 -10.20
CA VAL A 69 -3.16 10.45 -10.19
C VAL A 69 -4.49 10.20 -10.91
N ILE A 70 -4.50 9.36 -11.91
CA ILE A 70 -5.62 9.17 -12.84
C ILE A 70 -6.76 8.34 -12.24
N ARG A 71 -6.47 7.53 -11.26
CA ARG A 71 -7.45 6.70 -10.54
C ARG A 71 -8.17 7.41 -9.40
N LYS A 72 -7.88 8.67 -9.16
CA LYS A 72 -8.23 9.38 -7.92
C LYS A 72 -9.71 9.33 -7.57
N GLN A 73 -10.57 9.67 -8.51
CA GLN A 73 -11.99 9.80 -8.24
C GLN A 73 -12.61 8.43 -7.99
N TRP A 74 -12.28 7.45 -8.80
CA TRP A 74 -12.84 6.09 -8.69
C TRP A 74 -12.34 5.37 -7.44
N ILE A 75 -11.06 5.52 -7.12
CA ILE A 75 -10.50 4.96 -5.87
C ILE A 75 -11.15 5.64 -4.67
N LYS A 76 -11.35 6.94 -4.70
CA LYS A 76 -12.06 7.63 -3.65
C LYS A 76 -13.49 7.10 -3.50
N GLU A 77 -14.25 7.02 -4.60
CA GLU A 77 -15.59 6.45 -4.63
C GLU A 77 -15.61 5.00 -4.12
N TYR A 78 -14.65 4.18 -4.55
CA TYR A 78 -14.50 2.80 -4.09
C TYR A 78 -14.25 2.72 -2.58
N LEU A 79 -13.27 3.46 -2.09
CA LEU A 79 -12.92 3.47 -0.67
C LEU A 79 -14.07 4.00 0.20
N GLU A 80 -14.69 5.09 -0.21
CA GLU A 80 -15.83 5.67 0.50
C GLU A 80 -17.06 4.75 0.49
N SER A 81 -17.32 4.07 -0.62
CA SER A 81 -18.50 3.21 -0.74
C SER A 81 -18.33 1.83 -0.13
N LYS A 82 -17.14 1.24 -0.22
CA LYS A 82 -16.89 -0.16 0.16
C LYS A 82 -16.13 -0.32 1.47
N MET A 83 -15.11 0.49 1.69
CA MET A 83 -14.20 0.27 2.81
C MET A 83 -14.42 1.23 3.97
N PHE A 84 -14.76 2.50 3.68
CA PHE A 84 -14.85 3.54 4.71
C PHE A 84 -16.07 4.41 4.54
N PRO A 85 -17.29 3.84 4.63
CA PRO A 85 -18.52 4.59 4.35
C PRO A 85 -18.80 5.74 5.32
N LYS A 86 -18.05 5.84 6.42
CA LYS A 86 -18.28 6.84 7.50
C LYS A 86 -17.08 7.74 7.80
N ALA A 87 -15.97 7.59 7.06
CA ALA A 87 -14.74 8.31 7.40
C ALA A 87 -14.20 9.13 6.24
N PRO A 88 -13.69 10.34 6.50
CA PRO A 88 -13.03 11.13 5.48
C PRO A 88 -11.74 10.46 5.04
N ILE A 89 -11.58 10.29 3.74
CA ILE A 89 -10.39 9.72 3.13
C ILE A 89 -9.49 10.83 2.63
N TYR A 90 -8.27 10.87 3.13
CA TYR A 90 -7.24 11.79 2.67
C TYR A 90 -6.30 11.09 1.71
N GLN A 91 -6.33 11.48 0.44
CA GLN A 91 -5.33 11.06 -0.53
C GLN A 91 -4.26 12.12 -0.68
N ILE A 92 -2.99 11.70 -0.63
CA ILE A 92 -1.89 12.60 -0.96
C ILE A 92 -1.67 12.52 -2.46
N HIS A 93 -1.93 13.62 -3.11
CA HIS A 93 -1.74 13.77 -4.54
C HIS A 93 -0.49 14.59 -4.84
N GLY A 94 0.53 13.95 -5.38
CA GLY A 94 1.67 14.64 -5.96
C GLY A 94 1.92 14.10 -7.36
N TYR A 95 1.73 14.91 -8.38
CA TYR A 95 2.07 14.51 -9.74
C TYR A 95 3.60 14.31 -9.81
N GLY A 96 4.05 13.14 -10.30
CA GLY A 96 5.48 12.85 -10.43
C GLY A 96 6.25 12.63 -9.12
N LEU A 97 5.60 12.74 -7.96
CA LEU A 97 6.25 12.49 -6.69
C LEU A 97 6.39 10.99 -6.42
N SER A 98 7.55 10.59 -5.90
CA SER A 98 7.78 9.23 -5.41
C SER A 98 6.87 8.90 -4.21
N LYS A 99 6.67 7.62 -3.94
CA LYS A 99 5.94 7.16 -2.74
C LYS A 99 6.57 7.76 -1.45
N TYR A 100 7.90 7.77 -1.36
CA TYR A 100 8.66 8.43 -0.29
C TYR A 100 8.22 9.90 -0.06
N SER A 101 8.22 10.70 -1.12
CA SER A 101 7.87 12.12 -1.01
C SER A 101 6.44 12.32 -0.53
N LYS A 102 5.50 11.51 -1.01
CA LYS A 102 4.09 11.57 -0.62
C LYS A 102 3.88 11.24 0.85
N ILE A 103 4.50 10.16 1.33
CA ILE A 103 4.40 9.72 2.73
C ILE A 103 4.99 10.78 3.65
N LYS A 104 6.16 11.33 3.29
CA LYS A 104 6.82 12.39 4.04
C LYS A 104 5.96 13.67 4.12
N MET A 105 5.40 14.11 3.00
CA MET A 105 4.49 15.27 2.95
C MET A 105 3.24 15.06 3.81
N GLY A 106 2.71 13.83 3.85
CA GLY A 106 1.58 13.48 4.69
C GLY A 106 1.89 13.43 6.18
N GLY A 107 3.15 13.51 6.56
CA GLY A 107 3.59 13.41 7.94
C GLY A 107 3.19 12.08 8.59
N CYS A 108 3.16 10.99 7.81
CA CYS A 108 2.86 9.67 8.32
C CYS A 108 4.04 9.12 9.14
N HIS A 109 3.71 8.43 10.22
CA HIS A 109 4.70 7.80 11.08
C HIS A 109 5.11 6.43 10.54
N LEU A 110 4.22 5.79 9.81
CA LEU A 110 4.32 4.43 9.28
C LEU A 110 3.69 4.35 7.89
N HIS A 111 4.30 3.57 7.02
CA HIS A 111 3.69 3.06 5.78
C HIS A 111 3.51 1.55 5.86
N ILE A 112 2.46 1.02 5.24
CA ILE A 112 2.22 -0.42 5.07
C ILE A 112 2.11 -0.70 3.57
N ASP A 113 2.84 -1.70 3.11
CA ASP A 113 2.93 -2.07 1.70
C ASP A 113 3.12 -3.59 1.55
N ASP A 114 2.62 -4.19 0.50
CA ASP A 114 2.87 -5.60 0.17
C ASP A 114 4.11 -5.80 -0.72
N SER A 115 4.65 -4.72 -1.26
CA SER A 115 5.83 -4.75 -2.12
C SER A 115 7.12 -4.73 -1.32
N LEU A 116 7.90 -5.82 -1.40
CA LEU A 116 9.22 -5.91 -0.78
C LEU A 116 10.16 -4.79 -1.21
N SER A 117 10.12 -4.41 -2.49
CA SER A 117 10.97 -3.32 -3.00
C SER A 117 10.62 -1.96 -2.38
N VAL A 118 9.35 -1.69 -2.12
CA VAL A 118 8.89 -0.47 -1.44
C VAL A 118 9.26 -0.51 0.04
N PHE A 119 9.08 -1.65 0.69
CA PHE A 119 9.50 -1.86 2.08
C PHE A 119 11.00 -1.55 2.27
N ILE A 120 11.85 -2.10 1.43
CA ILE A 120 13.30 -1.86 1.47
C ILE A 120 13.62 -0.39 1.18
N ASP A 121 13.05 0.17 0.11
CA ASP A 121 13.31 1.56 -0.31
C ASP A 121 12.95 2.58 0.78
N LEU A 122 11.77 2.45 1.38
CA LEU A 122 11.31 3.40 2.41
C LEU A 122 12.12 3.31 3.70
N ASN A 123 12.37 2.10 4.18
CA ASN A 123 13.16 1.90 5.40
C ASN A 123 14.60 2.38 5.22
N SER A 124 15.21 2.14 4.06
CA SER A 124 16.56 2.66 3.75
C SER A 124 16.62 4.19 3.70
N LYS A 125 15.51 4.84 3.40
CA LYS A 125 15.37 6.30 3.37
C LYS A 125 14.90 6.92 4.69
N GLY A 126 14.75 6.11 5.74
CA GLY A 126 14.38 6.58 7.08
C GLY A 126 12.88 6.82 7.26
N ILE A 127 12.02 6.18 6.47
CA ILE A 127 10.57 6.10 6.70
C ILE A 127 10.23 4.69 7.16
N PRO A 128 9.71 4.50 8.38
CA PRO A 128 9.26 3.20 8.82
C PRO A 128 8.19 2.64 7.89
N CYS A 129 8.45 1.46 7.34
CA CYS A 129 7.53 0.71 6.50
C CYS A 129 7.42 -0.71 7.06
N LEU A 130 6.21 -1.23 7.18
CA LEU A 130 5.96 -2.64 7.50
C LEU A 130 5.50 -3.35 6.23
N LEU A 131 5.94 -4.60 6.07
CA LEU A 131 5.63 -5.44 4.93
C LEU A 131 4.42 -6.31 5.24
N LEU A 132 3.31 -6.09 4.54
CA LEU A 132 2.15 -6.98 4.68
C LEU A 132 2.45 -8.34 4.06
N ASP A 133 2.19 -9.41 4.81
CA ASP A 133 2.41 -10.79 4.36
C ASP A 133 1.49 -11.13 3.18
N THR A 134 2.11 -11.50 2.07
CA THR A 134 1.41 -11.96 0.87
C THR A 134 2.20 -13.07 0.18
N PRO A 135 1.58 -13.89 -0.68
CA PRO A 135 2.30 -14.92 -1.44
C PRO A 135 3.45 -14.38 -2.29
N ASN A 136 3.43 -13.08 -2.62
CA ASN A 136 4.39 -12.46 -3.55
C ASN A 136 5.65 -11.90 -2.88
N ASN A 137 5.79 -12.01 -1.55
CA ASN A 137 6.93 -11.46 -0.82
C ASN A 137 7.53 -12.42 0.21
N GLN A 138 7.36 -13.72 0.01
CA GLN A 138 7.78 -14.77 0.94
C GLN A 138 9.31 -14.94 1.03
N GLU A 139 10.07 -14.36 0.10
CA GLU A 139 11.53 -14.34 0.12
C GLU A 139 12.11 -13.49 1.26
N TRP A 140 11.32 -12.59 1.85
CA TRP A 140 11.71 -11.81 3.01
C TRP A 140 11.36 -12.54 4.32
N GLY A 141 12.24 -12.51 5.28
CA GLY A 141 12.01 -13.08 6.61
C GLY A 141 10.97 -12.32 7.45
N PRO A 142 10.86 -12.63 8.75
CA PRO A 142 9.82 -12.08 9.62
C PRO A 142 10.04 -10.62 10.03
N VAL A 143 11.18 -10.03 9.69
CA VAL A 143 11.56 -8.67 10.14
C VAL A 143 10.64 -7.61 9.53
N GLY A 144 9.90 -6.91 10.40
CA GLY A 144 8.96 -5.86 9.98
C GLY A 144 7.74 -6.38 9.21
N ARG A 145 7.41 -7.67 9.33
CA ARG A 145 6.27 -8.31 8.66
C ARG A 145 5.00 -8.19 9.49
N LEU A 146 3.90 -7.88 8.81
CA LEU A 146 2.54 -7.92 9.33
C LEU A 146 1.80 -9.11 8.74
N TYR A 147 1.06 -9.84 9.55
CA TYR A 147 0.23 -10.95 9.09
C TYR A 147 -1.25 -10.58 8.97
N SER A 148 -1.65 -9.46 9.56
CA SER A 148 -2.98 -8.88 9.37
C SER A 148 -2.92 -7.35 9.41
N LEU A 149 -4.04 -6.71 9.06
CA LEU A 149 -4.22 -5.27 9.18
C LEU A 149 -5.02 -4.89 10.45
N ASP A 150 -4.99 -5.76 11.46
CA ASP A 150 -5.53 -5.43 12.78
C ASP A 150 -4.75 -4.27 13.41
N LYS A 151 -5.46 -3.36 14.04
CA LYS A 151 -4.87 -2.15 14.59
C LYS A 151 -3.84 -2.45 15.68
N ASP A 152 -4.15 -3.40 16.55
CA ASP A 152 -3.29 -3.72 17.70
C ASP A 152 -2.01 -4.41 17.20
N GLU A 153 -2.12 -5.33 16.22
CA GLU A 153 -0.95 -5.95 15.58
C GLU A 153 -0.07 -4.92 14.88
N ILE A 154 -0.67 -3.96 14.16
CA ILE A 154 0.09 -2.87 13.52
C ILE A 154 0.84 -2.04 14.56
N GLU A 155 0.17 -1.64 15.64
CA GLU A 155 0.81 -0.82 16.68
C GLU A 155 1.94 -1.59 17.38
N GLU A 156 1.72 -2.84 17.76
CA GLU A 156 2.73 -3.69 18.41
C GLU A 156 3.94 -3.93 17.50
N THR A 157 3.69 -4.38 16.27
CA THR A 157 4.76 -4.63 15.26
C THR A 157 5.54 -3.36 14.94
N TYR A 158 4.84 -2.22 14.77
CA TYR A 158 5.49 -0.94 14.52
C TYR A 158 6.44 -0.55 15.65
N TRP A 159 5.99 -0.61 16.91
CA TRP A 159 6.82 -0.19 18.02
C TRP A 159 8.00 -1.13 18.25
N LEU A 160 7.80 -2.43 18.08
CA LEU A 160 8.89 -3.39 18.13
C LEU A 160 9.91 -3.10 17.01
N PHE A 161 9.46 -3.02 15.76
CA PHE A 161 10.32 -2.76 14.62
C PHE A 161 11.08 -1.43 14.75
N ARG A 162 10.38 -0.37 15.10
CA ARG A 162 10.95 0.97 15.20
C ARG A 162 12.05 1.08 16.26
N ASN A 163 11.90 0.37 17.37
CA ASN A 163 12.83 0.49 18.50
C ASN A 163 14.00 -0.49 18.43
N THR A 164 13.83 -1.61 17.75
CA THR A 164 14.85 -2.69 17.76
C THR A 164 15.55 -2.86 16.41
N ILE A 165 14.85 -2.72 15.31
CA ILE A 165 15.36 -3.05 13.96
C ILE A 165 15.62 -1.80 13.12
N PHE A 166 14.64 -0.90 13.07
CA PHE A 166 14.65 0.25 12.17
C PHE A 166 15.90 1.13 12.28
N PRO A 167 16.50 1.38 13.47
CA PRO A 167 17.73 2.16 13.58
C PRO A 167 18.92 1.53 12.82
N TYR A 168 18.91 0.22 12.67
CA TYR A 168 19.99 -0.58 12.05
C TYR A 168 19.58 -1.12 10.68
N PHE A 169 18.42 -0.72 10.15
CA PHE A 169 17.86 -1.34 8.94
C PHE A 169 18.82 -1.29 7.74
N LYS A 170 19.57 -0.21 7.59
CA LYS A 170 20.55 -0.08 6.50
C LYS A 170 21.66 -1.10 6.59
N GLU A 171 22.05 -1.48 7.80
CA GLU A 171 23.13 -2.46 8.05
C GLU A 171 22.67 -3.89 7.71
N LEU A 172 21.35 -4.15 7.78
CA LEU A 172 20.77 -5.45 7.41
C LEU A 172 20.76 -5.69 5.89
N LEU A 173 20.95 -4.65 5.09
CA LEU A 173 20.95 -4.72 3.63
C LEU A 173 22.37 -4.90 3.03
N CYS A 174 23.42 -4.83 3.85
CA CYS A 174 24.81 -5.03 3.46
C CYS A 174 25.26 -6.47 3.64
#